data_3f924bacd151a3590ad1b839ff424719
#
_entry.id   3f924bacd151a3590ad1b839ff424719
#
_cell.length_a   1.000
_cell.length_b   1.000
_cell.length_c   1.000
_cell.angle_alpha   90.00
_cell.angle_beta   90.00
_cell.angle_gamma   90.00
#
_symmetry.space_group_name_H-M   'P 1'
#
loop_
_entity.id
_entity.type
_entity.pdbx_description
1 polymer ?
#
loop_
_entity_poly.entity_id
_entity_poly.type
_entity_poly.pdbx_seq_one_letter_code
_entity_poly.pdbx_strand_id
1 'polypeptide(L)'
;MFAYVARQPIFDAQQQVYAYELLFRMGEDNCFPDISPDEATSKILTSTHLSLGIEEITGDKKAFINFHRDTLMNHFPTSLDPSKVVIEVVETVDVDDALVCACKHIKEMGYPIALDDYDMKGKWEAFIPFTSVIKIDITEIPHDEIPALVERFKAHNIKLVAERIETHEEFQTFKHMGFDYFQGYFLAKPEVVRHRKLGPSSLTMMELLTLSSRPQLDLTQVNTI
;
A
#
# COMPACT_ATOMS: atom_id res chain seq x y z
N MET A 1 2.62 8.80 24.25
CA MET A 1 1.88 7.70 23.63
C MET A 1 2.67 7.24 22.43
N PHE A 2 2.67 5.95 22.07
CA PHE A 2 3.39 5.42 20.90
C PHE A 2 2.40 4.95 19.84
N ALA A 3 2.79 5.04 18.59
CA ALA A 3 2.15 4.37 17.47
C ALA A 3 3.02 3.19 17.04
N TYR A 4 2.40 2.14 16.57
CA TYR A 4 3.07 0.94 16.10
C TYR A 4 2.63 0.69 14.66
N VAL A 5 3.60 0.53 13.78
CA VAL A 5 3.40 0.17 12.38
C VAL A 5 4.35 -0.99 12.08
N ALA A 6 3.85 -2.10 11.59
CA ALA A 6 4.74 -3.11 11.04
C ALA A 6 5.08 -2.75 9.60
N ARG A 7 6.32 -3.00 9.21
CA ARG A 7 6.75 -2.93 7.81
C ARG A 7 7.27 -4.28 7.37
N GLN A 8 6.86 -4.70 6.20
CA GLN A 8 7.40 -5.90 5.57
C GLN A 8 8.11 -5.52 4.27
N PRO A 9 9.37 -5.89 4.08
CA PRO A 9 10.10 -5.53 2.88
C PRO A 9 9.61 -6.34 1.66
N ILE A 10 9.55 -5.65 0.52
CA ILE A 10 9.35 -6.20 -0.81
C ILE A 10 10.69 -6.12 -1.52
N PHE A 11 11.20 -7.25 -2.01
CA PHE A 11 12.53 -7.37 -2.60
C PHE A 11 12.47 -7.46 -4.13
N ASP A 12 13.52 -7.01 -4.78
CA ASP A 12 13.73 -7.24 -6.21
C ASP A 12 14.39 -8.61 -6.48
N ALA A 13 14.59 -8.92 -7.76
CA ALA A 13 15.23 -10.17 -8.19
C ALA A 13 16.71 -10.32 -7.76
N GLN A 14 17.36 -9.26 -7.28
CA GLN A 14 18.70 -9.24 -6.71
C GLN A 14 18.67 -9.28 -5.17
N GLN A 15 17.50 -9.51 -4.58
CA GLN A 15 17.28 -9.51 -3.13
C GLN A 15 17.64 -8.16 -2.47
N GLN A 16 17.49 -7.05 -3.21
CA GLN A 16 17.58 -5.71 -2.64
C GLN A 16 16.18 -5.22 -2.27
N VAL A 17 16.05 -4.49 -1.16
CA VAL A 17 14.76 -3.92 -0.76
C VAL A 17 14.32 -2.88 -1.80
N TYR A 18 13.21 -3.14 -2.46
CA TYR A 18 12.54 -2.24 -3.41
C TYR A 18 11.58 -1.28 -2.69
N ALA A 19 10.75 -1.81 -1.81
CA ALA A 19 9.71 -1.09 -1.08
C ALA A 19 9.40 -1.76 0.26
N TYR A 20 8.54 -1.14 1.05
CA TYR A 20 7.96 -1.75 2.24
C TYR A 20 6.44 -1.71 2.18
N GLU A 21 5.79 -2.80 2.51
CA GLU A 21 4.37 -2.80 2.85
C GLU A 21 4.19 -2.35 4.31
N LEU A 22 3.27 -1.41 4.55
CA LEU A 22 2.97 -0.90 5.88
C LEU A 22 1.68 -1.52 6.42
N LEU A 23 1.81 -2.19 7.56
CA LEU A 23 0.75 -2.92 8.21
C LEU A 23 0.43 -2.29 9.57
N PHE A 24 -0.81 -1.92 9.83
CA PHE A 24 -1.20 -1.34 11.11
C PHE A 24 -1.08 -2.36 12.26
N ARG A 25 -0.62 -1.88 13.44
CA ARG A 25 -0.52 -2.68 14.68
C ARG A 25 -0.98 -1.86 15.89
N MET A 26 -1.63 -2.49 16.86
CA MET A 26 -2.09 -1.81 18.09
C MET A 26 -1.08 -1.81 19.24
N GLY A 27 0.01 -2.54 19.12
CA GLY A 27 1.01 -2.70 20.17
C GLY A 27 2.30 -3.33 19.67
N GLU A 28 3.10 -3.86 20.59
CA GLU A 28 4.34 -4.56 20.27
C GLU A 28 4.07 -5.97 19.67
N ASP A 29 2.87 -6.50 19.88
CA ASP A 29 2.44 -7.76 19.28
C ASP A 29 2.22 -7.59 17.78
N ASN A 30 2.82 -8.48 16.99
CA ASN A 30 2.72 -8.45 15.53
C ASN A 30 1.39 -9.07 15.04
N CYS A 31 0.27 -8.64 15.64
CA CYS A 31 -1.07 -9.08 15.30
C CYS A 31 -1.91 -7.93 14.76
N PHE A 32 -2.79 -8.23 13.79
CA PHE A 32 -3.78 -7.25 13.33
C PHE A 32 -4.79 -7.01 14.47
N PRO A 33 -5.11 -5.75 14.80
CA PRO A 33 -6.05 -5.44 15.87
C PRO A 33 -7.51 -5.72 15.47
N ASP A 34 -8.38 -5.89 16.46
CA ASP A 34 -9.82 -6.01 16.26
C ASP A 34 -10.46 -4.63 16.01
N ILE A 35 -10.21 -4.09 14.83
CA ILE A 35 -10.75 -2.81 14.31
C ILE A 35 -11.10 -2.98 12.84
N SER A 36 -11.94 -2.07 12.30
CA SER A 36 -12.25 -2.12 10.89
C SER A 36 -11.01 -1.85 10.03
N PRO A 37 -10.91 -2.44 8.83
CA PRO A 37 -9.80 -2.21 7.92
C PRO A 37 -9.62 -0.73 7.52
N ASP A 38 -10.71 0.02 7.30
CA ASP A 38 -10.66 1.47 7.02
C ASP A 38 -10.12 2.27 8.22
N GLU A 39 -10.49 1.88 9.45
CA GLU A 39 -9.93 2.47 10.66
C GLU A 39 -8.44 2.17 10.78
N ALA A 40 -8.00 0.96 10.44
CA ALA A 40 -6.59 0.58 10.42
C ALA A 40 -5.80 1.45 9.43
N THR A 41 -6.30 1.60 8.19
CA THR A 41 -5.69 2.45 7.17
C THR A 41 -5.65 3.91 7.61
N SER A 42 -6.74 4.45 8.14
CA SER A 42 -6.79 5.81 8.67
C SER A 42 -5.79 6.03 9.81
N LYS A 43 -5.60 5.03 10.67
CA LYS A 43 -4.60 5.08 11.76
C LYS A 43 -3.17 5.01 11.24
N ILE A 44 -2.87 4.23 10.19
CA ILE A 44 -1.57 4.25 9.51
C ILE A 44 -1.32 5.66 8.98
N LEU A 45 -2.24 6.19 8.19
CA LEU A 45 -2.10 7.51 7.56
C LEU A 45 -1.89 8.61 8.61
N THR A 46 -2.72 8.63 9.66
CA THR A 46 -2.59 9.61 10.75
C THR A 46 -1.28 9.43 11.53
N SER A 47 -0.88 8.20 11.82
CA SER A 47 0.34 7.93 12.59
C SER A 47 1.60 8.21 11.77
N THR A 48 1.58 7.86 10.48
CA THR A 48 2.75 7.89 9.60
C THR A 48 2.95 9.27 8.98
N HIS A 49 1.85 9.89 8.53
CA HIS A 49 1.93 11.17 7.82
C HIS A 49 2.06 12.37 8.76
N LEU A 50 1.30 12.36 9.86
CA LEU A 50 1.29 13.47 10.81
C LEU A 50 2.37 13.38 11.90
N SER A 51 2.91 12.19 12.16
CA SER A 51 3.85 12.02 13.28
C SER A 51 5.31 12.01 12.88
N LEU A 52 5.69 11.45 11.72
CA LEU A 52 7.10 11.15 11.41
C LEU A 52 7.45 11.19 9.94
N GLY A 53 6.46 11.23 9.05
CA GLY A 53 6.70 11.00 7.62
C GLY A 53 6.95 9.51 7.30
N ILE A 54 6.53 9.11 6.12
CA ILE A 54 6.75 7.76 5.58
C ILE A 54 8.26 7.43 5.53
N GLU A 55 9.08 8.43 5.28
CA GLU A 55 10.53 8.31 5.13
C GLU A 55 11.24 7.81 6.39
N GLU A 56 10.77 8.12 7.58
CA GLU A 56 11.36 7.57 8.80
C GLU A 56 11.10 6.07 8.98
N ILE A 57 10.02 5.56 8.37
CA ILE A 57 9.67 4.14 8.43
C ILE A 57 10.33 3.38 7.28
N THR A 58 10.38 3.96 6.08
CA THR A 58 10.80 3.27 4.87
C THR A 58 12.16 3.73 4.33
N GLY A 59 12.74 4.80 4.91
CA GLY A 59 13.94 5.44 4.39
C GLY A 59 13.67 6.10 3.04
N ASP A 60 14.50 5.79 2.06
CA ASP A 60 14.36 6.25 0.67
C ASP A 60 13.38 5.38 -0.17
N LYS A 61 12.81 4.32 0.42
CA LYS A 61 11.97 3.35 -0.28
C LYS A 61 10.50 3.76 -0.29
N LYS A 62 9.76 3.23 -1.26
CA LYS A 62 8.30 3.41 -1.34
C LYS A 62 7.59 2.64 -0.25
N ALA A 63 6.42 3.16 0.15
CA ALA A 63 5.47 2.49 1.03
C ALA A 63 4.28 1.96 0.23
N PHE A 64 4.00 0.68 0.30
CA PHE A 64 2.73 0.10 -0.09
C PHE A 64 1.77 0.24 1.08
N ILE A 65 0.59 0.80 0.84
CA ILE A 65 -0.40 1.06 1.89
C ILE A 65 -1.76 0.53 1.42
N ASN A 66 -2.34 -0.33 2.24
CA ASN A 66 -3.65 -0.95 2.00
C ASN A 66 -4.77 0.07 2.13
N PHE A 67 -5.58 0.20 1.08
CA PHE A 67 -6.76 1.04 1.05
C PHE A 67 -8.01 0.23 0.78
N HIS A 68 -9.02 0.48 1.60
CA HIS A 68 -10.36 -0.08 1.46
C HIS A 68 -11.26 0.91 0.73
N ARG A 69 -12.48 0.45 0.39
CA ARG A 69 -13.42 1.23 -0.41
C ARG A 69 -13.66 2.65 0.10
N ASP A 70 -13.97 2.79 1.40
CA ASP A 70 -14.34 4.10 1.96
C ASP A 70 -13.17 5.09 1.92
N THR A 71 -11.97 4.64 2.20
CA THR A 71 -10.76 5.47 2.13
C THR A 71 -10.41 5.88 0.69
N LEU A 72 -10.63 5.01 -0.30
CA LEU A 72 -10.45 5.32 -1.73
C LEU A 72 -11.51 6.33 -2.21
N MET A 73 -12.78 6.12 -1.88
CA MET A 73 -13.88 7.00 -2.29
C MET A 73 -13.78 8.40 -1.69
N ASN A 74 -13.25 8.53 -0.47
CA ASN A 74 -13.02 9.81 0.19
C ASN A 74 -11.71 10.51 -0.20
N HIS A 75 -11.03 10.03 -1.24
CA HIS A 75 -9.75 10.58 -1.76
C HIS A 75 -8.66 10.73 -0.69
N PHE A 76 -8.66 9.88 0.32
CA PHE A 76 -7.68 9.92 1.42
C PHE A 76 -6.22 9.85 0.97
N PRO A 77 -5.85 9.15 -0.12
CA PRO A 77 -4.47 9.11 -0.61
C PRO A 77 -3.88 10.46 -1.00
N THR A 78 -4.74 11.45 -1.32
CA THR A 78 -4.30 12.73 -1.89
C THR A 78 -3.48 13.63 -0.96
N SER A 79 -3.38 13.27 0.32
CA SER A 79 -2.52 13.96 1.30
C SER A 79 -1.08 13.43 1.31
N LEU A 80 -0.78 12.34 0.61
CA LEU A 80 0.53 11.68 0.57
C LEU A 80 1.31 12.13 -0.66
N ASP A 81 2.64 12.00 -0.61
CA ASP A 81 3.49 12.22 -1.79
C ASP A 81 3.41 11.01 -2.73
N PRO A 82 2.90 11.17 -3.99
CA PRO A 82 2.76 10.05 -4.92
C PRO A 82 4.09 9.41 -5.33
N SER A 83 5.21 10.10 -5.14
CA SER A 83 6.54 9.52 -5.39
C SER A 83 6.96 8.51 -4.32
N LYS A 84 6.37 8.60 -3.12
CA LYS A 84 6.74 7.82 -1.92
C LYS A 84 5.79 6.68 -1.61
N VAL A 85 4.57 6.67 -2.19
CA VAL A 85 3.54 5.67 -1.90
C VAL A 85 3.08 4.92 -3.12
N VAL A 86 2.63 3.69 -2.89
CA VAL A 86 1.84 2.86 -3.80
C VAL A 86 0.51 2.60 -3.11
N ILE A 87 -0.59 2.91 -3.80
CA ILE A 87 -1.93 2.69 -3.30
C ILE A 87 -2.33 1.24 -3.56
N GLU A 88 -2.48 0.48 -2.53
CA GLU A 88 -2.81 -0.94 -2.58
C GLU A 88 -4.31 -1.13 -2.39
N VAL A 89 -5.00 -1.59 -3.43
CA VAL A 89 -6.43 -1.88 -3.41
C VAL A 89 -6.60 -3.31 -2.97
N VAL A 90 -7.17 -3.52 -1.78
CA VAL A 90 -7.30 -4.84 -1.18
C VAL A 90 -8.37 -5.68 -1.89
N GLU A 91 -8.23 -7.00 -1.84
CA GLU A 91 -9.09 -7.98 -2.50
C GLU A 91 -10.54 -7.97 -1.99
N THR A 92 -10.77 -7.49 -0.78
CA THR A 92 -12.09 -7.48 -0.13
C THR A 92 -13.02 -6.37 -0.61
N VAL A 93 -12.54 -5.44 -1.47
CA VAL A 93 -13.39 -4.35 -1.96
C VAL A 93 -14.47 -4.85 -2.92
N ASP A 94 -15.68 -4.32 -2.75
CA ASP A 94 -16.74 -4.45 -3.74
C ASP A 94 -16.48 -3.49 -4.91
N VAL A 95 -16.25 -4.06 -6.09
CA VAL A 95 -15.93 -3.29 -7.30
C VAL A 95 -17.20 -2.85 -8.01
N ASP A 96 -17.34 -1.54 -8.19
CA ASP A 96 -18.34 -0.89 -9.04
C ASP A 96 -17.73 0.25 -9.85
N ASP A 97 -18.51 0.84 -10.74
CA ASP A 97 -18.05 1.94 -11.60
C ASP A 97 -17.55 3.16 -10.81
N ALA A 98 -18.14 3.41 -9.63
CA ALA A 98 -17.74 4.54 -8.78
C ALA A 98 -16.34 4.32 -8.20
N LEU A 99 -16.03 3.11 -7.69
CA LEU A 99 -14.70 2.77 -7.20
C LEU A 99 -13.66 2.80 -8.31
N VAL A 100 -13.98 2.24 -9.48
CA VAL A 100 -13.09 2.27 -10.66
C VAL A 100 -12.78 3.72 -11.06
N CYS A 101 -13.79 4.60 -11.08
CA CYS A 101 -13.61 6.02 -11.38
C CYS A 101 -12.72 6.72 -10.34
N ALA A 102 -12.93 6.47 -9.05
CA ALA A 102 -12.11 7.02 -7.97
C ALA A 102 -10.65 6.60 -8.08
N CYS A 103 -10.39 5.31 -8.28
CA CYS A 103 -9.02 4.79 -8.44
C CYS A 103 -8.35 5.31 -9.72
N LYS A 104 -9.09 5.45 -10.82
CA LYS A 104 -8.57 6.07 -12.03
C LYS A 104 -8.15 7.51 -11.79
N HIS A 105 -8.96 8.28 -11.07
CA HIS A 105 -8.62 9.65 -10.70
C HIS A 105 -7.37 9.72 -9.81
N ILE A 106 -7.25 8.84 -8.81
CA ILE A 106 -6.05 8.70 -7.97
C ILE A 106 -4.82 8.42 -8.85
N LYS A 107 -4.94 7.54 -9.84
CA LYS A 107 -3.88 7.26 -10.80
C LYS A 107 -3.49 8.49 -11.62
N GLU A 108 -4.47 9.26 -12.10
CA GLU A 108 -4.25 10.51 -12.87
C GLU A 108 -3.53 11.58 -12.03
N MET A 109 -3.68 11.56 -10.72
CA MET A 109 -2.95 12.40 -9.77
C MET A 109 -1.49 11.93 -9.54
N GLY A 110 -1.05 10.85 -10.20
CA GLY A 110 0.33 10.36 -10.18
C GLY A 110 0.59 9.20 -9.21
N TYR A 111 -0.41 8.71 -8.49
CA TYR A 111 -0.23 7.59 -7.57
C TYR A 111 -0.15 6.27 -8.32
N PRO A 112 0.88 5.44 -8.09
CA PRO A 112 0.87 4.05 -8.54
C PRO A 112 -0.24 3.26 -7.83
N ILE A 113 -1.00 2.45 -8.59
CA ILE A 113 -2.02 1.54 -8.05
C ILE A 113 -1.47 0.13 -8.06
N ALA A 114 -1.61 -0.56 -6.93
CA ALA A 114 -1.39 -1.99 -6.80
C ALA A 114 -2.72 -2.71 -6.53
N LEU A 115 -2.88 -3.91 -7.06
CA LEU A 115 -3.96 -4.83 -6.68
C LEU A 115 -3.39 -5.89 -5.75
N ASP A 116 -4.00 -6.04 -4.58
CA ASP A 116 -3.61 -7.01 -3.57
C ASP A 116 -4.31 -8.35 -3.79
N ASP A 117 -3.65 -9.45 -3.46
CA ASP A 117 -4.17 -10.82 -3.52
C ASP A 117 -5.03 -11.07 -4.78
N TYR A 118 -4.44 -10.85 -5.96
CA TYR A 118 -5.15 -10.99 -7.23
C TYR A 118 -5.66 -12.43 -7.43
N ASP A 119 -6.97 -12.59 -7.48
CA ASP A 119 -7.68 -13.87 -7.44
C ASP A 119 -8.19 -14.37 -8.80
N MET A 120 -7.73 -13.80 -9.91
CA MET A 120 -8.14 -14.11 -11.29
C MET A 120 -9.62 -13.88 -11.59
N LYS A 121 -10.41 -13.36 -10.66
CA LYS A 121 -11.82 -13.04 -10.88
C LYS A 121 -11.99 -11.82 -11.76
N GLY A 122 -13.01 -11.83 -12.60
CA GLY A 122 -13.27 -10.78 -13.60
C GLY A 122 -13.53 -9.38 -13.04
N LYS A 123 -13.72 -9.24 -11.72
CA LYS A 123 -13.93 -7.93 -11.07
C LYS A 123 -12.75 -6.95 -11.29
N TRP A 124 -11.54 -7.47 -11.47
CA TRP A 124 -10.32 -6.67 -11.64
C TRP A 124 -10.07 -6.17 -13.05
N GLU A 125 -10.83 -6.65 -14.05
CA GLU A 125 -10.60 -6.30 -15.46
C GLU A 125 -10.67 -4.78 -15.71
N ALA A 126 -11.56 -4.08 -15.02
CA ALA A 126 -11.71 -2.63 -15.14
C ALA A 126 -10.50 -1.85 -14.59
N PHE A 127 -9.68 -2.47 -13.72
CA PHE A 127 -8.49 -1.84 -13.12
C PHE A 127 -7.23 -2.04 -13.96
N ILE A 128 -7.13 -3.11 -14.76
CA ILE A 128 -5.91 -3.45 -15.53
C ILE A 128 -5.33 -2.27 -16.31
N PRO A 129 -6.13 -1.43 -17.00
CA PRO A 129 -5.58 -0.33 -17.83
C PRO A 129 -4.80 0.73 -17.03
N PHE A 130 -5.01 0.86 -15.73
CA PHE A 130 -4.33 1.86 -14.90
C PHE A 130 -3.57 1.28 -13.70
N THR A 131 -3.54 -0.05 -13.57
CA THR A 131 -2.75 -0.76 -12.55
C THR A 131 -1.26 -0.69 -12.85
N SER A 132 -0.46 -0.49 -11.82
CA SER A 132 1.02 -0.46 -11.92
C SER A 132 1.66 -1.74 -11.43
N VAL A 133 1.05 -2.37 -10.41
CA VAL A 133 1.56 -3.56 -9.73
C VAL A 133 0.41 -4.52 -9.46
N ILE A 134 0.67 -5.82 -9.57
CA ILE A 134 -0.25 -6.88 -9.11
C ILE A 134 0.52 -7.78 -8.16
N LYS A 135 -0.04 -8.01 -6.97
CA LYS A 135 0.46 -8.95 -5.98
C LYS A 135 -0.29 -10.26 -6.13
N ILE A 136 0.43 -11.34 -6.13
CA ILE A 136 -0.08 -12.69 -6.33
C ILE A 136 0.39 -13.57 -5.17
N ASP A 137 -0.56 -14.03 -4.36
CA ASP A 137 -0.32 -15.12 -3.43
C ASP A 137 -0.04 -16.40 -4.22
N ILE A 138 1.19 -16.89 -4.18
CA ILE A 138 1.63 -18.07 -4.94
C ILE A 138 0.96 -19.36 -4.48
N THR A 139 0.32 -19.36 -3.31
CA THR A 139 -0.38 -20.52 -2.76
C THR A 139 -1.83 -20.63 -3.24
N GLU A 140 -2.41 -19.52 -3.74
CA GLU A 140 -3.81 -19.44 -4.13
C GLU A 140 -4.04 -19.71 -5.63
N ILE A 141 -3.00 -19.59 -6.47
CA ILE A 141 -3.11 -19.76 -7.92
C ILE A 141 -2.40 -21.07 -8.36
N PRO A 142 -3.05 -21.88 -9.21
CA PRO A 142 -2.42 -23.05 -9.79
C PRO A 142 -1.14 -22.68 -10.56
N HIS A 143 -0.05 -23.36 -10.29
CA HIS A 143 1.28 -23.04 -10.85
C HIS A 143 1.33 -23.12 -12.39
N ASP A 144 0.50 -23.92 -13.00
CA ASP A 144 0.38 -24.07 -14.46
C ASP A 144 -0.33 -22.86 -15.13
N GLU A 145 -1.09 -22.08 -14.37
CA GLU A 145 -1.75 -20.87 -14.86
C GLU A 145 -0.86 -19.61 -14.77
N ILE A 146 0.13 -19.63 -13.89
CA ILE A 146 1.01 -18.47 -13.62
C ILE A 146 1.76 -17.96 -14.85
N PRO A 147 2.33 -18.80 -15.74
CA PRO A 147 3.03 -18.32 -16.92
C PRO A 147 2.14 -17.46 -17.86
N ALA A 148 0.88 -17.85 -18.04
CA ALA A 148 -0.09 -17.10 -18.83
C ALA A 148 -0.43 -15.74 -18.19
N LEU A 149 -0.55 -15.70 -16.84
CA LEU A 149 -0.75 -14.44 -16.12
C LEU A 149 0.46 -13.51 -16.25
N VAL A 150 1.67 -14.04 -16.12
CA VAL A 150 2.90 -13.26 -16.27
C VAL A 150 2.98 -12.65 -17.66
N GLU A 151 2.73 -13.43 -18.72
CA GLU A 151 2.71 -12.93 -20.11
C GLU A 151 1.66 -11.83 -20.28
N ARG A 152 0.45 -12.07 -19.79
CA ARG A 152 -0.66 -11.12 -19.87
C ARG A 152 -0.31 -9.78 -19.23
N PHE A 153 0.16 -9.78 -17.97
CA PHE A 153 0.41 -8.54 -17.25
C PHE A 153 1.66 -7.81 -17.74
N LYS A 154 2.67 -8.51 -18.19
CA LYS A 154 3.82 -7.90 -18.87
C LYS A 154 3.45 -7.17 -20.15
N ALA A 155 2.49 -7.68 -20.93
CA ALA A 155 1.98 -7.01 -22.09
C ALA A 155 1.33 -5.64 -21.77
N HIS A 156 0.87 -5.44 -20.54
CA HIS A 156 0.32 -4.18 -20.03
C HIS A 156 1.36 -3.33 -19.24
N ASN A 157 2.64 -3.71 -19.24
CA ASN A 157 3.70 -3.09 -18.42
C ASN A 157 3.42 -3.10 -16.90
N ILE A 158 2.63 -4.05 -16.40
CA ILE A 158 2.32 -4.23 -15.00
C ILE A 158 3.45 -5.04 -14.34
N LYS A 159 3.91 -4.60 -13.18
CA LYS A 159 4.90 -5.30 -12.36
C LYS A 159 4.22 -6.34 -11.48
N LEU A 160 4.88 -7.47 -11.27
CA LEU A 160 4.35 -8.59 -10.50
C LEU A 160 5.14 -8.78 -9.21
N VAL A 161 4.42 -8.90 -8.09
CA VAL A 161 4.96 -9.31 -6.78
C VAL A 161 4.52 -10.74 -6.51
N ALA A 162 5.46 -11.65 -6.26
CA ALA A 162 5.18 -12.99 -5.73
C ALA A 162 5.16 -12.91 -4.20
N GLU A 163 4.01 -13.24 -3.60
CA GLU A 163 3.81 -13.22 -2.17
C GLU A 163 3.90 -14.61 -1.55
N ARG A 164 4.09 -14.65 -0.23
CA ARG A 164 4.23 -15.86 0.58
C ARG A 164 5.38 -16.77 0.16
N ILE A 165 6.47 -16.19 -0.34
CA ILE A 165 7.69 -16.93 -0.59
C ILE A 165 8.25 -17.46 0.73
N GLU A 166 8.26 -18.78 0.92
CA GLU A 166 8.72 -19.45 2.14
C GLU A 166 10.04 -20.18 1.95
N THR A 167 10.46 -20.44 0.70
CA THR A 167 11.66 -21.20 0.39
C THR A 167 12.51 -20.53 -0.68
N HIS A 168 13.81 -20.88 -0.70
CA HIS A 168 14.73 -20.46 -1.76
C HIS A 168 14.31 -21.02 -3.14
N GLU A 169 13.75 -22.21 -3.17
CA GLU A 169 13.29 -22.86 -4.40
C GLU A 169 12.11 -22.10 -5.02
N GLU A 170 11.14 -21.71 -4.22
CA GLU A 170 10.04 -20.84 -4.66
C GLU A 170 10.57 -19.52 -5.20
N PHE A 171 11.44 -18.84 -4.47
CA PHE A 171 12.06 -17.59 -4.95
C PHE A 171 12.68 -17.76 -6.33
N GLN A 172 13.50 -18.81 -6.54
CA GLN A 172 14.13 -19.06 -7.83
C GLN A 172 13.10 -19.40 -8.93
N THR A 173 12.09 -20.20 -8.58
CA THR A 173 11.03 -20.60 -9.51
C THR A 173 10.25 -19.38 -10.02
N PHE A 174 9.73 -18.54 -9.14
CA PHE A 174 8.94 -17.37 -9.52
C PHE A 174 9.79 -16.27 -10.19
N LYS A 175 11.06 -16.16 -9.80
CA LYS A 175 12.04 -15.33 -10.50
C LYS A 175 12.22 -15.79 -11.96
N HIS A 176 12.37 -17.09 -12.22
CA HIS A 176 12.50 -17.64 -13.59
C HIS A 176 11.17 -17.52 -14.38
N MET A 177 10.02 -17.60 -13.72
CA MET A 177 8.72 -17.33 -14.34
C MET A 177 8.55 -15.86 -14.73
N GLY A 178 9.39 -14.96 -14.18
CA GLY A 178 9.47 -13.58 -14.60
C GLY A 178 8.75 -12.58 -13.69
N PHE A 179 8.54 -12.92 -12.42
CA PHE A 179 8.13 -11.94 -11.42
C PHE A 179 9.22 -10.88 -11.22
N ASP A 180 8.79 -9.65 -10.94
CA ASP A 180 9.70 -8.51 -10.74
C ASP A 180 10.11 -8.36 -9.29
N TYR A 181 9.18 -8.66 -8.35
CA TYR A 181 9.35 -8.45 -6.90
C TYR A 181 8.88 -9.66 -6.10
N PHE A 182 9.33 -9.75 -4.85
CA PHE A 182 9.16 -10.92 -3.99
C PHE A 182 8.94 -10.50 -2.54
N GLN A 183 7.97 -11.13 -1.88
CA GLN A 183 7.66 -10.93 -0.48
C GLN A 183 7.37 -12.28 0.18
N GLY A 184 7.82 -12.49 1.42
CA GLY A 184 7.56 -13.71 2.15
C GLY A 184 8.56 -13.97 3.27
N TYR A 185 8.26 -14.95 4.13
CA TYR A 185 9.03 -15.20 5.33
C TYR A 185 10.43 -15.77 5.06
N PHE A 186 10.66 -16.36 3.90
CA PHE A 186 11.99 -16.73 3.46
C PHE A 186 12.92 -15.51 3.34
N LEU A 187 12.40 -14.39 2.86
CA LEU A 187 13.16 -13.16 2.65
C LEU A 187 13.22 -12.33 3.94
N ALA A 188 12.05 -11.98 4.50
CA ALA A 188 11.96 -11.30 5.78
C ALA A 188 10.53 -11.39 6.36
N LYS A 189 10.44 -11.43 7.69
CA LYS A 189 9.19 -11.28 8.41
C LYS A 189 8.86 -9.80 8.62
N PRO A 190 7.56 -9.46 8.82
CA PRO A 190 7.18 -8.11 9.23
C PRO A 190 7.91 -7.68 10.50
N GLU A 191 8.43 -6.46 10.49
CA GLU A 191 9.14 -5.82 11.60
C GLU A 191 8.26 -4.71 12.19
N VAL A 192 8.02 -4.74 13.49
CA VAL A 192 7.25 -3.68 14.17
C VAL A 192 8.16 -2.49 14.47
N VAL A 193 7.81 -1.34 13.91
CA VAL A 193 8.48 -0.07 14.15
C VAL A 193 7.62 0.75 15.12
N ARG A 194 8.26 1.21 16.20
CA ARG A 194 7.62 1.98 17.26
C ARG A 194 7.95 3.45 17.12
N HIS A 195 6.93 4.30 17.10
CA HIS A 195 7.08 5.75 17.00
C HIS A 195 6.39 6.50 18.13
N ARG A 196 6.96 7.63 18.52
CA ARG A 196 6.35 8.50 19.51
C ARG A 196 5.27 9.35 18.83
N LYS A 197 4.00 9.18 19.22
CA LYS A 197 2.91 10.05 18.72
C LYS A 197 3.17 11.49 19.10
N LEU A 198 2.96 12.40 18.15
CA LEU A 198 2.85 13.83 18.45
C LEU A 198 1.62 14.06 19.35
N GLY A 199 1.72 15.03 20.25
CA GLY A 199 0.56 15.43 21.06
C GLY A 199 -0.51 16.10 20.20
N PRO A 200 -1.79 16.11 20.66
CA PRO A 200 -2.90 16.74 19.92
C PRO A 200 -2.58 18.19 19.46
N SER A 201 -1.95 18.98 20.33
CA SER A 201 -1.56 20.37 20.03
C SER A 201 -0.56 20.47 18.90
N SER A 202 0.36 19.50 18.77
CA SER A 202 1.33 19.47 17.67
C SER A 202 0.69 19.07 16.37
N LEU A 203 -0.30 18.15 16.39
CA LEU A 203 -1.08 17.74 15.22
C LEU A 203 -1.89 18.92 14.69
N THR A 204 -2.65 19.62 15.54
CA THR A 204 -3.42 20.82 15.16
C THR A 204 -2.51 21.90 14.57
N MET A 205 -1.31 22.10 15.13
CA MET A 205 -0.35 23.08 14.61
C MET A 205 0.16 22.68 13.21
N MET A 206 0.43 21.39 12.97
CA MET A 206 0.86 20.91 11.66
C MET A 206 -0.28 20.99 10.62
N GLU A 207 -1.51 20.70 10.99
CA GLU A 207 -2.69 20.89 10.13
C GLU A 207 -2.86 22.36 9.73
N LEU A 208 -2.77 23.28 10.68
CA LEU A 208 -2.80 24.71 10.43
C LEU A 208 -1.66 25.19 9.51
N LEU A 209 -0.44 24.69 9.71
CA LEU A 209 0.70 25.01 8.85
C LEU A 209 0.49 24.46 7.42
N THR A 210 -0.03 23.26 7.29
CA THR A 210 -0.33 22.65 5.98
C THR A 210 -1.43 23.42 5.25
N LEU A 211 -2.48 23.84 5.96
CA LEU A 211 -3.54 24.68 5.39
C LEU A 211 -3.03 26.05 4.99
N SER A 212 -2.18 26.68 5.80
CA SER A 212 -1.62 28.00 5.52
C SER A 212 -0.63 28.04 4.36
N SER A 213 -0.01 26.91 4.00
CA SER A 213 0.92 26.80 2.88
C SER A 213 0.25 26.56 1.52
N ARG A 214 -1.06 26.34 1.48
CA ARG A 214 -1.81 26.16 0.22
C ARG A 214 -1.95 27.49 -0.53
N PRO A 215 -1.84 27.50 -1.88
CA PRO A 215 -1.93 28.73 -2.69
C PRO A 215 -3.29 29.45 -2.61
N GLN A 216 -4.35 28.75 -2.19
CA GLN A 216 -5.67 29.32 -1.91
C GLN A 216 -6.11 28.85 -0.53
N LEU A 217 -6.11 29.79 0.43
CA LEU A 217 -6.54 29.55 1.79
C LEU A 217 -8.08 29.54 1.83
N ASP A 218 -8.68 28.38 2.05
CA ASP A 218 -10.12 28.30 2.34
C ASP A 218 -10.33 28.49 3.85
N LEU A 219 -10.70 29.71 4.23
CA LEU A 219 -10.93 30.10 5.64
C LEU A 219 -12.06 29.31 6.31
N THR A 220 -12.93 28.65 5.55
CA THR A 220 -14.00 27.82 6.12
C THR A 220 -13.45 26.55 6.75
N GLN A 221 -12.32 26.03 6.28
CA GLN A 221 -11.67 24.83 6.83
C GLN A 221 -10.92 25.11 8.14
N VAL A 222 -10.51 26.36 8.38
CA VAL A 222 -9.76 26.74 9.60
C VAL A 222 -10.67 26.80 10.83
N ASN A 223 -11.96 27.05 10.65
CA ASN A 223 -12.92 27.15 11.75
C ASN A 223 -13.47 25.81 12.25
N THR A 224 -13.04 24.68 11.65
CA THR A 224 -13.54 23.33 11.98
C THR A 224 -12.49 22.52 12.77
N ILE A 225 -11.31 23.09 13.03
CA ILE A 225 -10.20 22.53 13.82
C ILE A 225 -10.22 23.17 15.22
#